data_2435fc545b4f7c78dbedc9e0dc8c9fdd
#
_entry.id   2435fc545b4f7c78dbedc9e0dc8c9fdd
#
_cell.length_a   1.000
_cell.length_b   1.000
_cell.length_c   1.000
_cell.angle_alpha   90.00
_cell.angle_beta   90.00
_cell.angle_gamma   90.00
#
_symmetry.space_group_name_H-M   'P 1'
#
loop_
_entity.id
_entity.type
_entity.pdbx_description
1 polymer ?
#
loop_
_entity_poly.entity_id
_entity_poly.type
_entity_poly.pdbx_seq_one_letter_code
_entity_poly.pdbx_strand_id
1 'polypeptide(L)'
;MANSDAYLIGKAKYKDHDEKKSGQYERHKANMKKHTNIIITAAASLLIVTLAGREFIKNHKKEHNDKSSINVSENTCEDIHDTGIHDTSISDTSISDTSVADTNTPDTSTSEADILNQTYENNKEQFYISEIPDDIFEKMQGKSYKVDCTLPRENLRYIHVLHVGFDNQVHKGELVVNKDIADDVLEIFKELYESGYQIEKVRLVDEYDADDEASMSDNNSSAFNFRFISHTTKISKHGMGMAVDINTLYNPYVKTVDGELSIEPANAADYVDRSKDFSHKIDHDDLCYKLFTEHGFEWGGDWTHSKDYQHFEK
;
A
#
# COMPACT_ATOMS: atom_id res chain seq x y z
N MET A 1 -7.78 -32.21 47.27
CA MET A 1 -6.87 -32.79 46.29
C MET A 1 -7.32 -32.62 44.83
N ALA A 2 -8.48 -32.02 44.51
CA ALA A 2 -8.99 -31.90 43.15
C ALA A 2 -8.57 -30.60 42.37
N ASN A 3 -7.87 -29.66 43.02
CA ASN A 3 -7.54 -28.36 42.39
C ASN A 3 -6.13 -28.25 41.77
N SER A 4 -5.24 -29.23 42.04
CA SER A 4 -3.87 -29.21 41.47
C SER A 4 -3.80 -29.75 40.06
N ASP A 5 -4.67 -30.72 39.72
CA ASP A 5 -4.62 -31.37 38.40
C ASP A 5 -5.21 -30.49 37.30
N ALA A 6 -6.22 -29.71 37.59
CA ALA A 6 -6.79 -28.72 36.64
C ALA A 6 -5.79 -27.62 36.29
N TYR A 7 -4.98 -27.17 37.24
CA TYR A 7 -3.95 -26.15 37.03
C TYR A 7 -2.78 -26.68 36.19
N LEU A 8 -2.37 -27.93 36.37
CA LEU A 8 -1.31 -28.56 35.60
C LEU A 8 -1.75 -28.86 34.14
N ILE A 9 -3.02 -29.26 33.95
CA ILE A 9 -3.59 -29.48 32.60
C ILE A 9 -3.71 -28.16 31.84
N GLY A 10 -4.11 -27.07 32.52
CA GLY A 10 -4.16 -25.72 31.92
C GLY A 10 -2.77 -25.24 31.47
N LYS A 11 -1.75 -25.44 32.32
CA LYS A 11 -0.37 -25.04 32.02
C LYS A 11 0.27 -25.86 30.89
N ALA A 12 -0.07 -27.15 30.80
CA ALA A 12 0.40 -28.01 29.70
C ALA A 12 -0.25 -27.63 28.37
N LYS A 13 -1.55 -27.30 28.33
CA LYS A 13 -2.24 -26.82 27.12
C LYS A 13 -1.72 -25.47 26.66
N TYR A 14 -1.42 -24.55 27.59
CA TYR A 14 -0.87 -23.24 27.26
C TYR A 14 0.54 -23.37 26.62
N LYS A 15 1.39 -24.21 27.19
CA LYS A 15 2.73 -24.49 26.67
C LYS A 15 2.71 -25.14 25.28
N ASP A 16 1.79 -26.08 25.03
CA ASP A 16 1.62 -26.72 23.71
C ASP A 16 1.13 -25.72 22.64
N HIS A 17 0.32 -24.74 23.03
CA HIS A 17 -0.15 -23.68 22.15
C HIS A 17 0.98 -22.70 21.77
N ASP A 18 1.83 -22.31 22.73
CA ASP A 18 2.98 -21.43 22.46
C ASP A 18 4.07 -22.12 21.65
N GLU A 19 4.33 -23.43 21.87
CA GLU A 19 5.27 -24.19 21.06
C GLU A 19 4.76 -24.39 19.60
N LYS A 20 3.45 -24.54 19.40
CA LYS A 20 2.84 -24.60 18.06
C LYS A 20 2.90 -23.26 17.33
N LYS A 21 2.62 -22.12 18.02
CA LYS A 21 2.77 -20.77 17.46
C LYS A 21 4.23 -20.48 17.08
N SER A 22 5.18 -20.81 17.94
CA SER A 22 6.61 -20.66 17.67
C SER A 22 7.06 -21.50 16.46
N GLY A 23 6.60 -22.75 16.34
CA GLY A 23 6.91 -23.61 15.18
C GLY A 23 6.24 -23.16 13.88
N GLN A 24 5.12 -22.46 13.95
CA GLN A 24 4.42 -21.89 12.80
C GLN A 24 5.14 -20.60 12.33
N TYR A 25 5.54 -19.76 13.27
CA TYR A 25 6.35 -18.56 13.02
C TYR A 25 7.69 -18.88 12.33
N GLU A 26 8.43 -19.89 12.81
CA GLU A 26 9.71 -20.28 12.18
C GLU A 26 9.53 -20.89 10.78
N ARG A 27 8.41 -21.58 10.53
CA ARG A 27 8.06 -22.05 9.16
C ARG A 27 7.71 -20.92 8.23
N HIS A 28 6.96 -19.90 8.72
CA HIS A 28 6.62 -18.72 7.97
C HIS A 28 7.88 -17.91 7.59
N LYS A 29 8.77 -17.69 8.55
CA LYS A 29 10.06 -17.02 8.35
C LYS A 29 10.97 -17.74 7.34
N ALA A 30 10.93 -19.07 7.32
CA ALA A 30 11.68 -19.86 6.32
C ALA A 30 11.08 -19.77 4.92
N ASN A 31 9.74 -19.69 4.81
CA ASN A 31 9.03 -19.47 3.54
C ASN A 31 9.26 -18.04 3.02
N MET A 32 9.21 -17.02 3.87
CA MET A 32 9.51 -15.64 3.49
C MET A 32 10.91 -15.52 2.88
N LYS A 33 11.95 -16.11 3.50
CA LYS A 33 13.29 -16.12 2.90
C LYS A 33 13.34 -16.75 1.51
N LYS A 34 12.52 -17.76 1.25
CA LYS A 34 12.41 -18.35 -0.09
C LYS A 34 11.76 -17.41 -1.10
N HIS A 35 10.67 -16.74 -0.69
CA HIS A 35 9.97 -15.79 -1.56
C HIS A 35 10.81 -14.55 -1.85
N THR A 36 11.47 -13.99 -0.85
CA THR A 36 12.39 -12.85 -1.03
C THR A 36 13.52 -13.18 -2.01
N ASN A 37 14.09 -14.38 -1.92
CA ASN A 37 15.12 -14.83 -2.88
C ASN A 37 14.57 -15.00 -4.31
N ILE A 38 13.31 -15.44 -4.47
CA ILE A 38 12.67 -15.56 -5.79
C ILE A 38 12.39 -14.19 -6.38
N ILE A 39 11.93 -13.22 -5.59
CA ILE A 39 11.66 -11.85 -6.03
C ILE A 39 12.95 -11.14 -6.43
N ILE A 40 14.03 -11.29 -5.66
CA ILE A 40 15.36 -10.72 -6.00
C ILE A 40 15.89 -11.31 -7.30
N THR A 41 15.73 -12.62 -7.53
CA THR A 41 16.15 -13.25 -8.78
C THR A 41 15.29 -12.84 -9.97
N ALA A 42 13.99 -12.64 -9.80
CA ALA A 42 13.08 -12.15 -10.85
C ALA A 42 13.36 -10.68 -11.20
N ALA A 43 13.59 -9.82 -10.21
CA ALA A 43 13.95 -8.42 -10.42
C ALA A 43 15.31 -8.28 -11.13
N ALA A 44 16.30 -9.07 -10.75
CA ALA A 44 17.61 -9.11 -11.42
C ALA A 44 17.48 -9.57 -12.87
N SER A 45 16.63 -10.55 -13.16
CA SER A 45 16.38 -11.04 -14.53
C SER A 45 15.69 -9.98 -15.40
N LEU A 46 14.74 -9.22 -14.84
CA LEU A 46 14.05 -8.13 -15.54
C LEU A 46 15.01 -6.97 -15.85
N LEU A 47 15.91 -6.64 -14.93
CA LEU A 47 16.94 -5.61 -15.13
C LEU A 47 17.91 -5.97 -16.26
N ILE A 48 18.33 -7.22 -16.36
CA ILE A 48 19.21 -7.72 -17.44
C ILE A 48 18.52 -7.59 -18.80
N VAL A 49 17.23 -7.92 -18.88
CA VAL A 49 16.45 -7.80 -20.15
C VAL A 49 16.29 -6.34 -20.56
N THR A 50 16.08 -5.42 -19.61
CA THR A 50 15.95 -3.98 -19.92
C THR A 50 17.27 -3.34 -20.33
N LEU A 51 18.39 -3.75 -19.74
CA LEU A 51 19.74 -3.30 -20.12
C LEU A 51 20.13 -3.81 -21.50
N ALA A 52 19.89 -5.09 -21.80
CA ALA A 52 20.12 -5.66 -23.12
C ALA A 52 19.26 -5.00 -24.21
N GLY A 53 18.00 -4.67 -23.90
CA GLY A 53 17.10 -3.93 -24.80
C GLY A 53 17.60 -2.51 -25.10
N ARG A 54 18.15 -1.80 -24.08
CA ARG A 54 18.74 -0.46 -24.26
C ARG A 54 20.00 -0.48 -25.13
N GLU A 55 20.87 -1.46 -24.97
CA GLU A 55 22.06 -1.65 -25.83
C GLU A 55 21.67 -1.99 -27.26
N PHE A 56 20.66 -2.83 -27.45
CA PHE A 56 20.14 -3.17 -28.79
C PHE A 56 19.59 -1.94 -29.53
N ILE A 57 18.83 -1.08 -28.83
CA ILE A 57 18.29 0.17 -29.38
C ILE A 57 19.41 1.17 -29.70
N LYS A 58 20.45 1.26 -28.86
CA LYS A 58 21.62 2.13 -29.14
C LYS A 58 22.39 1.69 -30.39
N ASN A 59 22.61 0.38 -30.55
CA ASN A 59 23.31 -0.16 -31.70
C ASN A 59 22.52 0.02 -33.01
N HIS A 60 21.20 -0.17 -32.96
CA HIS A 60 20.34 0.07 -34.14
C HIS A 60 20.28 1.55 -34.53
N LYS A 61 20.31 2.50 -33.57
CA LYS A 61 20.41 3.94 -33.91
C LYS A 61 21.74 4.32 -34.51
N LYS A 62 22.84 3.64 -34.15
CA LYS A 62 24.17 3.90 -34.74
C LYS A 62 24.28 3.43 -36.18
N GLU A 63 23.70 2.28 -36.52
CA GLU A 63 23.65 1.78 -37.90
C GLU A 63 22.76 2.62 -38.83
N HIS A 64 21.71 3.27 -38.32
CA HIS A 64 20.85 4.12 -39.11
C HIS A 64 21.45 5.49 -39.43
N ASN A 65 22.35 6.01 -38.54
CA ASN A 65 23.03 7.29 -38.81
C ASN A 65 24.20 7.17 -39.77
N ASP A 66 24.83 6.01 -39.95
CA ASP A 66 25.95 5.82 -40.89
C ASP A 66 25.49 5.61 -42.35
N LYS A 67 24.17 5.44 -42.59
CA LYS A 67 23.61 5.25 -43.94
C LYS A 67 22.99 6.49 -44.56
N SER A 68 23.02 7.64 -43.91
CA SER A 68 22.35 8.86 -44.39
C SER A 68 23.26 9.99 -44.88
N SER A 69 24.50 9.69 -45.22
CA SER A 69 25.45 10.65 -45.83
C SER A 69 25.96 10.21 -47.18
N ILE A 70 25.09 10.18 -48.17
CA ILE A 70 25.49 10.18 -49.60
C ILE A 70 24.40 10.90 -50.43
N ASN A 71 24.77 12.06 -51.02
CA ASN A 71 24.29 12.76 -52.19
C ASN A 71 22.83 13.28 -52.25
N VAL A 72 22.75 14.60 -52.35
CA VAL A 72 22.02 15.28 -53.43
C VAL A 72 22.72 16.60 -53.75
N SER A 73 23.19 16.71 -54.98
CA SER A 73 23.67 17.94 -55.62
C SER A 73 22.47 18.70 -56.25
N GLU A 74 22.57 20.03 -56.16
CA GLU A 74 22.08 21.05 -57.07
C GLU A 74 20.71 20.96 -57.74
N ASN A 75 19.87 22.01 -57.50
CA ASN A 75 19.48 23.03 -58.52
C ASN A 75 18.51 24.08 -57.96
N THR A 76 18.98 25.30 -57.93
CA THR A 76 18.52 26.58 -58.57
C THR A 76 17.09 27.09 -58.40
N CYS A 77 17.08 28.37 -57.94
CA CYS A 77 16.23 29.53 -58.34
C CYS A 77 14.82 29.61 -57.76
N GLU A 78 14.37 30.68 -57.30
CA GLU A 78 14.34 32.12 -57.44
C GLU A 78 13.35 32.76 -56.40
N ASP A 79 13.79 33.87 -55.83
CA ASP A 79 13.11 35.15 -55.58
C ASP A 79 11.79 35.23 -54.76
N ILE A 80 11.68 36.10 -53.79
CA ILE A 80 11.42 37.58 -53.80
C ILE A 80 11.08 38.03 -52.36
N HIS A 81 11.75 39.14 -51.95
CA HIS A 81 11.35 40.30 -51.10
C HIS A 81 10.71 40.08 -49.67
N ASP A 82 10.95 40.87 -48.70
CA ASP A 82 11.65 42.13 -48.38
C ASP A 82 11.26 42.55 -46.95
N THR A 83 12.12 43.38 -46.35
CA THR A 83 11.97 44.32 -45.20
C THR A 83 11.95 43.68 -43.83
N GLY A 84 12.76 44.09 -42.90
CA GLY A 84 13.58 45.24 -42.62
C GLY A 84 14.10 45.17 -41.15
N ILE A 85 15.35 45.42 -41.03
CA ILE A 85 16.12 46.33 -40.13
C ILE A 85 15.69 46.39 -38.65
N HIS A 86 16.57 46.06 -37.72
CA HIS A 86 17.36 46.96 -36.89
C HIS A 86 18.47 46.26 -36.09
N ASP A 87 19.63 46.92 -36.23
CA ASP A 87 20.94 46.77 -35.62
C ASP A 87 20.90 47.07 -34.08
N THR A 88 21.83 46.47 -33.35
CA THR A 88 22.82 47.16 -32.50
C THR A 88 23.80 46.17 -31.84
N SER A 89 24.99 46.13 -32.33
CA SER A 89 26.34 46.28 -31.77
C SER A 89 26.66 45.79 -30.35
N ILE A 90 27.56 44.83 -30.29
CA ILE A 90 28.98 44.75 -29.90
C ILE A 90 29.32 45.32 -28.50
N SER A 91 29.93 44.48 -27.64
CA SER A 91 31.21 44.78 -27.00
C SER A 91 31.90 43.51 -26.44
N ASP A 92 33.11 43.29 -26.94
CA ASP A 92 34.14 42.42 -26.39
C ASP A 92 34.55 42.87 -24.99
N THR A 93 34.86 41.99 -24.10
CA THR A 93 35.92 42.19 -23.10
C THR A 93 36.61 40.88 -22.69
N SER A 94 37.86 40.98 -22.81
CA SER A 94 38.98 40.11 -22.61
C SER A 94 39.05 39.28 -21.32
N ILE A 95 39.63 38.08 -21.52
CA ILE A 95 40.45 37.14 -20.78
C ILE A 95 41.18 37.73 -19.55
N SER A 96 41.09 37.04 -18.41
CA SER A 96 42.22 36.91 -17.46
C SER A 96 42.25 35.53 -16.83
N ASP A 97 43.33 34.81 -17.07
CA ASP A 97 43.80 33.62 -16.37
C ASP A 97 43.82 33.84 -14.87
N THR A 98 43.32 32.91 -14.10
CA THR A 98 43.75 32.71 -12.71
C THR A 98 43.67 31.23 -12.35
N SER A 99 44.83 30.74 -12.05
CA SER A 99 45.30 29.53 -11.35
C SER A 99 44.30 28.60 -10.67
N VAL A 100 44.51 27.34 -10.97
CA VAL A 100 44.12 26.07 -10.33
C VAL A 100 44.22 26.17 -8.79
N ALA A 101 43.13 25.89 -8.10
CA ALA A 101 43.12 25.44 -6.73
C ALA A 101 42.48 24.04 -6.71
N ASP A 102 43.31 23.08 -6.40
CA ASP A 102 42.95 21.71 -6.06
C ASP A 102 41.90 21.72 -4.91
N THR A 103 40.66 21.41 -5.20
CA THR A 103 39.68 21.09 -4.17
C THR A 103 39.39 19.61 -4.27
N ASN A 104 39.92 18.85 -3.35
CA ASN A 104 39.53 17.50 -3.00
C ASN A 104 38.04 17.49 -2.72
N THR A 105 37.21 17.10 -3.69
CA THR A 105 35.88 16.63 -3.47
C THR A 105 35.98 15.21 -2.91
N PRO A 106 35.38 14.90 -1.75
CA PRO A 106 35.27 13.53 -1.32
C PRO A 106 34.32 12.82 -2.30
N ASP A 107 34.89 11.84 -2.99
CA ASP A 107 34.19 10.90 -3.83
C ASP A 107 33.29 10.02 -2.95
N THR A 108 32.06 10.49 -2.67
CA THR A 108 31.04 9.71 -1.99
C THR A 108 30.17 9.05 -3.06
N SER A 109 30.75 8.10 -3.76
CA SER A 109 29.97 7.21 -4.60
C SER A 109 29.20 6.22 -3.70
N THR A 110 28.07 6.66 -3.16
CA THR A 110 27.11 5.76 -2.52
C THR A 110 26.61 4.81 -3.59
N SER A 111 26.85 3.52 -3.43
CA SER A 111 26.41 2.53 -4.42
C SER A 111 24.89 2.50 -4.51
N GLU A 112 24.31 2.13 -5.68
CA GLU A 112 22.86 1.92 -5.81
C GLU A 112 22.33 0.91 -4.77
N ALA A 113 23.14 -0.08 -4.39
CA ALA A 113 22.83 -1.03 -3.34
C ALA A 113 22.72 -0.38 -1.95
N ASP A 114 23.59 0.59 -1.64
CA ASP A 114 23.54 1.32 -0.37
C ASP A 114 22.32 2.24 -0.31
N ILE A 115 21.96 2.87 -1.42
CA ILE A 115 20.76 3.71 -1.54
C ILE A 115 19.52 2.85 -1.35
N LEU A 116 19.44 1.68 -2.00
CA LEU A 116 18.32 0.75 -1.87
C LEU A 116 18.21 0.21 -0.44
N ASN A 117 19.30 -0.17 0.18
CA ASN A 117 19.31 -0.62 1.58
C ASN A 117 18.88 0.49 2.54
N GLN A 118 19.37 1.71 2.35
CA GLN A 118 18.99 2.84 3.18
C GLN A 118 17.51 3.22 3.01
N THR A 119 16.99 3.12 1.79
CA THR A 119 15.56 3.32 1.51
C THR A 119 14.73 2.23 2.17
N TYR A 120 15.16 0.96 2.10
CA TYR A 120 14.48 -0.16 2.74
C TYR A 120 14.43 0.01 4.28
N GLU A 121 15.55 0.33 4.93
CA GLU A 121 15.57 0.52 6.38
C GLU A 121 14.76 1.75 6.81
N ASN A 122 14.81 2.86 6.06
CA ASN A 122 13.99 4.03 6.33
C ASN A 122 12.48 3.72 6.21
N ASN A 123 12.09 2.89 5.24
CA ASN A 123 10.70 2.47 5.07
C ASN A 123 10.23 1.53 6.18
N LYS A 124 11.11 0.69 6.71
CA LYS A 124 10.81 -0.22 7.82
C LYS A 124 10.47 0.54 9.11
N GLU A 125 11.15 1.67 9.39
CA GLU A 125 10.85 2.54 10.53
C GLU A 125 9.48 3.22 10.44
N GLN A 126 8.87 3.23 9.25
CA GLN A 126 7.52 3.78 9.02
C GLN A 126 6.40 2.79 9.38
N PHE A 127 6.72 1.52 9.67
CA PHE A 127 5.75 0.55 10.16
C PHE A 127 5.84 0.45 11.68
N TYR A 128 4.88 1.03 12.38
CA TYR A 128 4.89 0.99 13.83
C TYR A 128 3.48 0.99 14.44
N ILE A 129 3.40 0.47 15.66
CA ILE A 129 2.22 0.51 16.52
C ILE A 129 2.54 1.41 17.70
N SER A 130 1.59 2.24 18.09
CA SER A 130 1.66 3.05 19.32
C SER A 130 0.31 3.08 20.03
N GLU A 131 0.30 3.61 21.25
CA GLU A 131 -0.92 4.18 21.80
C GLU A 131 -1.42 5.29 20.86
N ILE A 132 -2.73 5.54 20.84
CA ILE A 132 -3.26 6.61 19.99
C ILE A 132 -2.68 7.95 20.47
N PRO A 133 -1.97 8.73 19.63
CA PRO A 133 -1.50 10.07 19.97
C PRO A 133 -2.66 10.99 20.36
N ASP A 134 -2.43 11.97 21.23
CA ASP A 134 -3.50 12.83 21.76
C ASP A 134 -4.14 13.68 20.65
N ASP A 135 -3.37 14.16 19.70
CA ASP A 135 -3.88 14.93 18.55
C ASP A 135 -4.74 14.09 17.59
N ILE A 136 -4.42 12.80 17.43
CA ILE A 136 -5.24 11.84 16.69
C ILE A 136 -6.52 11.54 17.46
N PHE A 137 -6.40 11.27 18.77
CA PHE A 137 -7.57 10.98 19.60
C PHE A 137 -8.55 12.16 19.65
N GLU A 138 -8.05 13.40 19.67
CA GLU A 138 -8.88 14.61 19.60
C GLU A 138 -9.68 14.66 18.29
N LYS A 139 -9.08 14.30 17.16
CA LYS A 139 -9.79 14.21 15.86
C LYS A 139 -10.87 13.13 15.84
N MET A 140 -10.67 12.04 16.59
CA MET A 140 -11.62 10.93 16.67
C MET A 140 -12.83 11.23 17.56
N GLN A 141 -12.69 12.12 18.56
CA GLN A 141 -13.76 12.41 19.52
C GLN A 141 -14.98 13.01 18.83
N GLY A 142 -16.16 12.40 19.09
CA GLY A 142 -17.44 12.79 18.49
C GLY A 142 -17.64 12.31 17.06
N LYS A 143 -16.61 11.71 16.44
CA LYS A 143 -16.65 11.10 15.10
C LYS A 143 -16.58 9.58 15.23
N SER A 144 -15.44 8.95 14.90
CA SER A 144 -15.28 7.50 15.05
C SER A 144 -15.31 7.05 16.52
N TYR A 145 -14.80 7.87 17.44
CA TYR A 145 -14.90 7.65 18.89
C TYR A 145 -16.06 8.47 19.46
N LYS A 146 -17.28 7.93 19.31
CA LYS A 146 -18.52 8.59 19.71
C LYS A 146 -18.65 8.72 21.22
N VAL A 147 -19.48 9.66 21.69
CA VAL A 147 -19.69 9.94 23.11
C VAL A 147 -20.20 8.72 23.90
N ASP A 148 -20.91 7.83 23.24
CA ASP A 148 -21.44 6.57 23.77
C ASP A 148 -20.53 5.36 23.51
N CYS A 149 -19.31 5.59 23.02
CA CYS A 149 -18.33 4.53 22.82
C CYS A 149 -17.97 3.89 24.18
N THR A 150 -18.18 2.59 24.24
CA THR A 150 -17.92 1.80 25.46
C THR A 150 -16.54 1.15 25.47
N LEU A 151 -15.81 1.23 24.35
CA LEU A 151 -14.47 0.66 24.22
C LEU A 151 -13.45 1.65 24.80
N PRO A 152 -12.68 1.26 25.85
CA PRO A 152 -11.64 2.12 26.40
C PRO A 152 -10.55 2.45 25.36
N ARG A 153 -10.06 3.72 25.36
CA ARG A 153 -8.97 4.16 24.45
C ARG A 153 -7.74 3.26 24.57
N GLU A 154 -7.40 2.83 25.76
CA GLU A 154 -6.25 1.96 26.05
C GLU A 154 -6.36 0.55 25.43
N ASN A 155 -7.53 0.16 24.95
CA ASN A 155 -7.72 -1.06 24.17
C ASN A 155 -7.52 -0.88 22.68
N LEU A 156 -7.36 0.37 22.23
CA LEU A 156 -7.06 0.71 20.85
C LEU A 156 -5.57 1.00 20.65
N ARG A 157 -5.10 0.78 19.42
CA ARG A 157 -3.76 1.10 18.96
C ARG A 157 -3.84 1.87 17.66
N TYR A 158 -2.97 2.86 17.54
CA TYR A 158 -2.69 3.56 16.30
C TYR A 158 -1.61 2.79 15.55
N ILE A 159 -1.84 2.55 14.27
CA ILE A 159 -0.91 1.88 13.37
C ILE A 159 -0.58 2.81 12.24
N HIS A 160 0.71 3.05 12.02
CA HIS A 160 1.24 3.73 10.84
C HIS A 160 1.86 2.70 9.91
N VAL A 161 1.49 2.79 8.63
CA VAL A 161 1.93 1.88 7.57
C VAL A 161 2.38 2.66 6.34
N LEU A 162 3.08 1.99 5.44
CA LEU A 162 3.22 2.41 4.04
C LEU A 162 2.36 1.51 3.16
N HIS A 163 1.88 2.06 2.06
CA HIS A 163 1.19 1.30 1.02
C HIS A 163 1.58 1.79 -0.37
N VAL A 164 1.46 0.95 -1.38
CA VAL A 164 1.60 1.32 -2.79
C VAL A 164 0.23 1.74 -3.28
N GLY A 165 0.10 3.00 -3.71
CA GLY A 165 -1.14 3.52 -4.29
C GLY A 165 -1.40 3.01 -5.71
N PHE A 166 -2.58 3.31 -6.26
CA PHE A 166 -2.92 2.99 -7.65
C PHE A 166 -2.10 3.80 -8.66
N ASP A 167 -1.44 4.86 -8.22
CA ASP A 167 -0.46 5.65 -8.97
C ASP A 167 0.96 5.02 -8.98
N ASN A 168 1.12 3.83 -8.36
CA ASN A 168 2.39 3.15 -8.15
C ASN A 168 3.40 3.94 -7.31
N GLN A 169 2.92 4.90 -6.50
CA GLN A 169 3.75 5.62 -5.54
C GLN A 169 3.57 5.06 -4.14
N VAL A 170 4.57 5.28 -3.28
CA VAL A 170 4.49 4.92 -1.87
C VAL A 170 3.80 6.05 -1.10
N HIS A 171 2.77 5.68 -0.37
CA HIS A 171 1.99 6.57 0.49
C HIS A 171 2.08 6.14 1.95
N LYS A 172 1.81 7.09 2.85
CA LYS A 172 1.63 6.82 4.27
C LYS A 172 0.17 6.52 4.55
N GLY A 173 -0.05 5.51 5.40
CA GLY A 173 -1.38 5.11 5.84
C GLY A 173 -1.50 5.09 7.35
N GLU A 174 -2.72 5.28 7.84
CA GLU A 174 -3.07 5.33 9.25
C GLU A 174 -4.30 4.48 9.53
N LEU A 175 -4.21 3.65 10.57
CA LEU A 175 -5.31 2.83 11.05
C LEU A 175 -5.41 2.93 12.58
N VAL A 176 -6.62 2.75 13.11
CA VAL A 176 -6.84 2.48 14.53
C VAL A 176 -7.55 1.14 14.64
N VAL A 177 -6.97 0.22 15.42
CA VAL A 177 -7.53 -1.11 15.66
C VAL A 177 -7.45 -1.48 17.14
N ASN A 178 -8.12 -2.56 17.50
CA ASN A 178 -7.96 -3.15 18.84
C ASN A 178 -6.54 -3.68 19.04
N LYS A 179 -6.00 -3.52 20.24
CA LYS A 179 -4.66 -4.02 20.61
C LYS A 179 -4.49 -5.52 20.37
N ASP A 180 -5.58 -6.28 20.41
CA ASP A 180 -5.55 -7.74 20.29
C ASP A 180 -5.28 -8.22 18.85
N ILE A 181 -5.46 -7.34 17.85
CA ILE A 181 -5.18 -7.61 16.43
C ILE A 181 -4.12 -6.67 15.83
N ALA A 182 -3.58 -5.75 16.60
CA ALA A 182 -2.69 -4.69 16.08
C ALA A 182 -1.41 -5.27 15.46
N ASP A 183 -0.78 -6.24 16.08
CA ASP A 183 0.44 -6.90 15.56
C ASP A 183 0.15 -7.64 14.24
N ASP A 184 -0.97 -8.38 14.18
CA ASP A 184 -1.37 -9.09 12.97
C ASP A 184 -1.62 -8.10 11.81
N VAL A 185 -2.34 -7.01 12.06
CA VAL A 185 -2.63 -5.99 11.04
C VAL A 185 -1.35 -5.32 10.54
N LEU A 186 -0.41 -4.98 11.44
CA LEU A 186 0.87 -4.39 11.05
C LEU A 186 1.67 -5.33 10.15
N GLU A 187 1.76 -6.63 10.50
CA GLU A 187 2.47 -7.65 9.71
C GLU A 187 1.82 -7.81 8.33
N ILE A 188 0.48 -7.89 8.25
CA ILE A 188 -0.26 -8.00 6.99
C ILE A 188 0.03 -6.81 6.08
N PHE A 189 -0.11 -5.58 6.58
CA PHE A 189 0.14 -4.38 5.77
C PHE A 189 1.60 -4.28 5.30
N LYS A 190 2.55 -4.73 6.12
CA LYS A 190 3.95 -4.79 5.75
C LYS A 190 4.19 -5.79 4.61
N GLU A 191 3.60 -6.99 4.69
CA GLU A 191 3.73 -8.00 3.63
C GLU A 191 3.04 -7.56 2.32
N LEU A 192 1.88 -6.92 2.40
CA LEU A 192 1.20 -6.32 1.26
C LEU A 192 2.09 -5.26 0.58
N TYR A 193 2.68 -4.36 1.37
CA TYR A 193 3.61 -3.34 0.88
C TYR A 193 4.85 -3.95 0.22
N GLU A 194 5.52 -4.89 0.89
CA GLU A 194 6.74 -5.57 0.39
C GLU A 194 6.45 -6.37 -0.90
N SER A 195 5.21 -6.83 -1.08
CA SER A 195 4.75 -7.52 -2.29
C SER A 195 4.31 -6.57 -3.42
N GLY A 196 4.30 -5.26 -3.18
CA GLY A 196 3.80 -4.27 -4.15
C GLY A 196 2.29 -4.33 -4.36
N TYR A 197 1.54 -4.90 -3.39
CA TYR A 197 0.08 -4.94 -3.45
C TYR A 197 -0.50 -3.53 -3.36
N GLN A 198 -1.38 -3.18 -4.29
CA GLN A 198 -1.91 -1.83 -4.39
C GLN A 198 -3.12 -1.62 -3.49
N ILE A 199 -3.03 -0.62 -2.63
CA ILE A 199 -4.15 -0.09 -1.82
C ILE A 199 -4.23 1.40 -2.11
N GLU A 200 -5.41 1.88 -2.55
CA GLU A 200 -5.49 3.27 -3.03
C GLU A 200 -5.30 4.26 -1.89
N LYS A 201 -6.01 4.07 -0.78
CA LYS A 201 -5.97 4.94 0.40
C LYS A 201 -6.04 4.11 1.67
N VAL A 202 -5.34 4.57 2.71
CA VAL A 202 -5.40 4.02 4.06
C VAL A 202 -5.48 5.21 5.03
N ARG A 203 -6.70 5.63 5.38
CA ARG A 203 -6.96 6.83 6.18
C ARG A 203 -7.92 6.54 7.32
N LEU A 204 -7.78 7.29 8.40
CA LEU A 204 -8.77 7.26 9.46
C LEU A 204 -10.13 7.70 8.90
N VAL A 205 -11.19 6.99 9.25
CA VAL A 205 -12.56 7.34 8.83
C VAL A 205 -12.98 8.74 9.31
N ASP A 206 -12.26 9.29 10.30
CA ASP A 206 -12.43 10.62 10.84
C ASP A 206 -12.15 11.74 9.82
N GLU A 207 -11.37 11.47 8.78
CA GLU A 207 -11.17 12.38 7.63
C GLU A 207 -12.44 12.53 6.79
N TYR A 208 -13.37 11.58 6.92
CA TYR A 208 -14.70 11.57 6.30
C TYR A 208 -15.81 11.84 7.32
N ASP A 209 -15.50 12.49 8.45
CA ASP A 209 -16.44 12.76 9.56
C ASP A 209 -17.10 11.49 10.12
N ALA A 210 -16.42 10.35 10.03
CA ALA A 210 -16.89 9.01 10.39
C ALA A 210 -18.12 8.54 9.59
N ASP A 211 -18.31 9.09 8.39
CA ASP A 211 -19.30 8.64 7.42
C ASP A 211 -18.71 7.48 6.60
N ASP A 212 -19.22 6.26 6.86
CA ASP A 212 -18.77 5.04 6.20
C ASP A 212 -19.01 5.11 4.68
N GLU A 213 -20.18 5.63 4.23
CA GLU A 213 -20.51 5.72 2.81
C GLU A 213 -19.57 6.67 2.07
N ALA A 214 -19.24 7.83 2.66
CA ALA A 214 -18.29 8.77 2.09
C ALA A 214 -16.87 8.16 2.02
N SER A 215 -16.44 7.48 3.08
CA SER A 215 -15.14 6.79 3.13
C SER A 215 -15.05 5.68 2.08
N MET A 216 -16.05 4.81 2.01
CA MET A 216 -16.07 3.70 1.05
C MET A 216 -16.18 4.19 -0.40
N SER A 217 -16.99 5.22 -0.66
CA SER A 217 -17.13 5.81 -2.01
C SER A 217 -15.84 6.41 -2.54
N ASP A 218 -14.93 6.84 -1.66
CA ASP A 218 -13.58 7.35 -1.99
C ASP A 218 -12.52 6.25 -2.00
N ASN A 219 -12.94 4.98 -2.00
CA ASN A 219 -12.07 3.79 -1.97
C ASN A 219 -11.07 3.79 -0.82
N ASN A 220 -11.47 4.26 0.36
CA ASN A 220 -10.63 4.29 1.54
C ASN A 220 -10.63 2.95 2.26
N SER A 221 -9.45 2.41 2.56
CA SER A 221 -9.26 1.30 3.49
C SER A 221 -9.24 1.83 4.91
N SER A 222 -10.04 1.27 5.81
CA SER A 222 -10.21 1.78 7.17
C SER A 222 -10.49 0.67 8.18
N ALA A 223 -10.50 1.00 9.48
CA ALA A 223 -10.71 0.02 10.52
C ALA A 223 -11.71 0.49 11.58
N PHE A 224 -11.27 1.21 12.62
CA PHE A 224 -12.13 1.58 13.74
C PHE A 224 -13.16 2.65 13.37
N ASN A 225 -14.45 2.33 13.59
CA ASN A 225 -15.55 3.28 13.61
C ASN A 225 -16.63 2.78 14.58
N PHE A 226 -16.80 3.44 15.74
CA PHE A 226 -17.77 3.00 16.73
C PHE A 226 -19.19 3.17 16.21
N ARG A 227 -19.88 2.06 16.00
CA ARG A 227 -21.29 2.01 15.59
C ARG A 227 -21.93 0.68 15.94
N PHE A 228 -23.23 0.69 16.04
CA PHE A 228 -24.02 -0.54 16.15
C PHE A 228 -24.33 -1.09 14.75
N ILE A 229 -24.50 -2.40 14.67
CA ILE A 229 -25.04 -3.03 13.45
C ILE A 229 -26.46 -2.52 13.25
N SER A 230 -26.80 -2.09 12.04
CA SER A 230 -28.10 -1.51 11.69
C SER A 230 -29.26 -2.33 12.26
N HIS A 231 -30.21 -1.65 12.92
CA HIS A 231 -31.40 -2.23 13.57
C HIS A 231 -31.12 -3.21 14.71
N THR A 232 -29.93 -3.16 15.32
CA THR A 232 -29.56 -4.00 16.47
C THR A 232 -28.92 -3.18 17.60
N THR A 233 -28.75 -3.82 18.77
CA THR A 233 -27.96 -3.29 19.88
C THR A 233 -26.55 -3.88 19.93
N LYS A 234 -26.17 -4.67 18.92
CA LYS A 234 -24.84 -5.29 18.82
C LYS A 234 -23.86 -4.29 18.19
N ILE A 235 -22.74 -4.04 18.87
CA ILE A 235 -21.65 -3.23 18.34
C ILE A 235 -21.05 -3.98 17.13
N SER A 236 -20.75 -3.26 16.04
CA SER A 236 -20.09 -3.83 14.87
C SER A 236 -18.64 -4.21 15.21
N LYS A 237 -18.03 -5.07 14.41
CA LYS A 237 -16.61 -5.40 14.57
C LYS A 237 -15.71 -4.17 14.39
N HIS A 238 -16.05 -3.25 13.48
CA HIS A 238 -15.40 -1.94 13.39
C HIS A 238 -15.54 -1.13 14.67
N GLY A 239 -16.71 -1.15 15.30
CA GLY A 239 -16.95 -0.48 16.59
C GLY A 239 -16.15 -1.08 17.74
N MET A 240 -15.68 -2.31 17.60
CA MET A 240 -14.77 -2.97 18.54
C MET A 240 -13.29 -2.85 18.12
N GLY A 241 -12.99 -2.26 16.98
CA GLY A 241 -11.65 -2.21 16.37
C GLY A 241 -11.15 -3.59 15.91
N MET A 242 -12.05 -4.55 15.67
CA MET A 242 -11.75 -5.95 15.33
C MET A 242 -11.98 -6.26 13.85
N ALA A 243 -12.08 -5.23 13.00
CA ALA A 243 -12.25 -5.38 11.56
C ALA A 243 -11.44 -4.35 10.79
N VAL A 244 -11.07 -4.73 9.56
CA VAL A 244 -10.38 -3.90 8.58
C VAL A 244 -11.07 -4.08 7.23
N ASP A 245 -11.32 -2.97 6.53
CA ASP A 245 -11.85 -2.95 5.17
C ASP A 245 -10.75 -2.50 4.20
N ILE A 246 -10.61 -3.19 3.06
CA ILE A 246 -9.57 -2.95 2.06
C ILE A 246 -10.16 -2.66 0.68
N ASN A 247 -9.71 -1.56 0.03
CA ASN A 247 -10.12 -1.15 -1.32
C ASN A 247 -11.63 -1.22 -1.52
N THR A 248 -12.35 -0.49 -0.69
CA THR A 248 -13.78 -0.62 -0.41
C THR A 248 -14.68 -0.43 -1.63
N LEU A 249 -14.36 0.52 -2.52
CA LEU A 249 -15.13 0.76 -3.74
C LEU A 249 -15.09 -0.45 -4.69
N TYR A 250 -13.94 -1.09 -4.81
CA TYR A 250 -13.75 -2.27 -5.68
C TYR A 250 -14.27 -3.56 -5.05
N ASN A 251 -14.53 -3.57 -3.75
CA ASN A 251 -14.94 -4.73 -2.97
C ASN A 251 -16.17 -4.43 -2.11
N PRO A 252 -17.32 -4.12 -2.74
CA PRO A 252 -18.47 -3.62 -2.03
C PRO A 252 -19.12 -4.65 -1.08
N TYR A 253 -19.82 -4.13 -0.06
CA TYR A 253 -20.80 -4.88 0.67
C TYR A 253 -22.10 -4.96 -0.12
N VAL A 254 -22.63 -6.17 -0.28
CA VAL A 254 -23.86 -6.43 -1.00
C VAL A 254 -24.81 -7.30 -0.18
N LYS A 255 -26.06 -6.90 -0.12
CA LYS A 255 -27.14 -7.64 0.57
C LYS A 255 -28.46 -7.47 -0.16
N THR A 256 -29.39 -8.40 0.05
CA THR A 256 -30.76 -8.24 -0.42
C THR A 256 -31.64 -7.70 0.71
N VAL A 257 -32.29 -6.56 0.49
CA VAL A 257 -33.23 -5.93 1.42
C VAL A 257 -34.55 -5.80 0.72
N ASP A 258 -35.62 -6.40 1.27
CA ASP A 258 -36.98 -6.39 0.70
C ASP A 258 -37.06 -6.85 -0.77
N GLY A 259 -36.16 -7.75 -1.18
CA GLY A 259 -36.05 -8.29 -2.53
C GLY A 259 -35.20 -7.45 -3.51
N GLU A 260 -34.71 -6.31 -3.10
CA GLU A 260 -33.84 -5.45 -3.89
C GLU A 260 -32.38 -5.58 -3.43
N LEU A 261 -31.45 -5.44 -4.38
CA LEU A 261 -30.01 -5.46 -4.08
C LEU A 261 -29.59 -4.12 -3.50
N SER A 262 -29.09 -4.14 -2.26
CA SER A 262 -28.41 -3.02 -1.62
C SER A 262 -26.91 -3.16 -1.84
N ILE A 263 -26.25 -2.08 -2.23
CA ILE A 263 -24.81 -2.00 -2.53
C ILE A 263 -24.23 -0.86 -1.69
N GLU A 264 -23.18 -1.14 -0.95
CA GLU A 264 -22.45 -0.17 -0.15
C GLU A 264 -20.93 -0.28 -0.47
N PRO A 265 -20.30 0.78 -0.97
CA PRO A 265 -20.85 2.10 -1.29
C PRO A 265 -21.76 2.09 -2.52
N ALA A 266 -22.68 3.05 -2.60
CA ALA A 266 -23.70 3.11 -3.64
C ALA A 266 -23.14 3.26 -5.07
N ASN A 267 -21.91 3.83 -5.21
CA ASN A 267 -21.20 4.00 -6.48
C ASN A 267 -20.43 2.75 -6.93
N ALA A 268 -20.50 1.62 -6.20
CA ALA A 268 -19.75 0.40 -6.50
C ALA A 268 -20.48 -0.62 -7.40
N ALA A 269 -21.56 -0.21 -8.10
CA ALA A 269 -22.39 -1.10 -8.91
C ALA A 269 -21.59 -1.89 -9.97
N ASP A 270 -20.53 -1.32 -10.54
CA ASP A 270 -19.69 -1.96 -11.55
C ASP A 270 -18.90 -3.17 -11.01
N TYR A 271 -18.67 -3.24 -9.68
CA TYR A 271 -17.87 -4.24 -9.00
C TYR A 271 -18.68 -5.35 -8.31
N VAL A 272 -19.99 -5.34 -8.43
CA VAL A 272 -20.89 -6.33 -7.82
C VAL A 272 -20.82 -7.69 -8.51
N ASP A 273 -20.65 -7.72 -9.83
CA ASP A 273 -20.53 -8.95 -10.60
C ASP A 273 -19.16 -9.59 -10.47
N ARG A 274 -18.99 -10.41 -9.44
CA ARG A 274 -17.73 -11.08 -9.09
C ARG A 274 -17.32 -12.19 -10.07
N SER A 275 -18.14 -12.53 -11.06
CA SER A 275 -17.76 -13.43 -12.15
C SER A 275 -16.84 -12.77 -13.17
N LYS A 276 -16.83 -11.43 -13.21
CA LYS A 276 -15.95 -10.63 -14.05
C LYS A 276 -14.55 -10.53 -13.45
N ASP A 277 -13.57 -10.38 -14.31
CA ASP A 277 -12.22 -10.04 -13.95
C ASP A 277 -12.05 -8.51 -14.00
N PHE A 278 -11.54 -7.93 -12.92
CA PHE A 278 -11.21 -6.51 -12.79
C PHE A 278 -10.10 -6.31 -11.76
N SER A 279 -9.37 -5.22 -11.91
CA SER A 279 -8.26 -4.88 -11.02
C SER A 279 -8.74 -4.68 -9.56
N HIS A 280 -7.89 -5.02 -8.61
CA HIS A 280 -8.10 -4.83 -7.16
C HIS A 280 -9.30 -5.62 -6.57
N LYS A 281 -9.77 -6.62 -7.28
CA LYS A 281 -10.78 -7.56 -6.80
C LYS A 281 -10.18 -8.48 -5.74
N ILE A 282 -10.75 -8.49 -4.55
CA ILE A 282 -10.41 -9.46 -3.50
C ILE A 282 -11.26 -10.72 -3.70
N ASP A 283 -10.61 -11.86 -3.89
CA ASP A 283 -11.20 -13.19 -3.93
C ASP A 283 -10.26 -14.22 -3.26
N HIS A 284 -10.59 -15.52 -3.30
CA HIS A 284 -9.80 -16.55 -2.61
C HIS A 284 -8.37 -16.73 -3.18
N ASP A 285 -8.10 -16.26 -4.38
CA ASP A 285 -6.76 -16.30 -4.99
C ASP A 285 -5.95 -15.03 -4.70
N ASP A 286 -6.60 -13.97 -4.20
CA ASP A 286 -5.97 -12.70 -3.90
C ASP A 286 -4.99 -12.77 -2.71
N LEU A 287 -3.91 -12.00 -2.77
CA LEU A 287 -2.89 -11.96 -1.71
C LEU A 287 -3.44 -11.42 -0.40
N CYS A 288 -4.26 -10.36 -0.45
CA CYS A 288 -4.86 -9.75 0.73
C CYS A 288 -5.74 -10.78 1.47
N TYR A 289 -6.61 -11.50 0.77
CA TYR A 289 -7.40 -12.59 1.35
C TYR A 289 -6.52 -13.63 2.05
N LYS A 290 -5.44 -14.08 1.39
CA LYS A 290 -4.54 -15.11 1.95
C LYS A 290 -3.87 -14.63 3.22
N LEU A 291 -3.33 -13.42 3.24
CA LEU A 291 -2.64 -12.89 4.40
C LEU A 291 -3.60 -12.70 5.59
N PHE A 292 -4.75 -12.07 5.38
CA PHE A 292 -5.72 -11.91 6.47
C PHE A 292 -6.20 -13.24 7.03
N THR A 293 -6.51 -14.22 6.18
CA THR A 293 -6.97 -15.55 6.64
C THR A 293 -5.87 -16.36 7.30
N GLU A 294 -4.62 -16.26 6.87
CA GLU A 294 -3.45 -16.85 7.53
C GLU A 294 -3.24 -16.29 8.94
N HIS A 295 -3.56 -15.02 9.16
CA HIS A 295 -3.57 -14.36 10.47
C HIS A 295 -4.86 -14.61 11.28
N GLY A 296 -5.77 -15.44 10.77
CA GLY A 296 -6.97 -15.91 11.49
C GLY A 296 -8.15 -14.94 11.44
N PHE A 297 -8.19 -14.04 10.46
CA PHE A 297 -9.37 -13.23 10.16
C PHE A 297 -10.37 -14.04 9.34
N GLU A 298 -11.66 -13.77 9.54
CA GLU A 298 -12.74 -14.22 8.69
C GLU A 298 -13.02 -13.17 7.61
N TRP A 299 -13.30 -13.61 6.39
CA TRP A 299 -13.61 -12.72 5.27
C TRP A 299 -15.13 -12.61 5.06
N GLY A 300 -15.65 -11.40 4.97
CA GLY A 300 -17.08 -11.13 4.72
C GLY A 300 -17.57 -11.59 3.36
N GLY A 301 -16.67 -11.79 2.37
CA GLY A 301 -16.99 -12.41 1.09
C GLY A 301 -17.43 -13.89 1.21
N ASP A 302 -17.17 -14.56 2.33
CA ASP A 302 -17.61 -15.93 2.59
C ASP A 302 -18.96 -16.01 3.29
N TRP A 303 -19.54 -14.90 3.77
CA TRP A 303 -20.83 -14.91 4.43
C TRP A 303 -21.95 -15.42 3.51
N THR A 304 -22.99 -16.04 4.09
CA THR A 304 -24.04 -16.71 3.32
C THR A 304 -25.25 -15.83 3.02
N HIS A 305 -25.57 -14.86 3.88
CA HIS A 305 -26.78 -14.01 3.78
C HIS A 305 -26.53 -12.66 3.14
N SER A 306 -25.29 -12.23 3.14
CA SER A 306 -24.75 -11.04 2.50
C SER A 306 -23.34 -11.33 2.07
N LYS A 307 -22.75 -10.46 1.29
CA LYS A 307 -21.34 -10.54 0.91
C LYS A 307 -20.68 -9.20 1.18
N ASP A 308 -19.60 -9.22 1.97
CA ASP A 308 -18.82 -8.04 2.27
C ASP A 308 -17.38 -8.26 1.80
N TYR A 309 -17.13 -7.92 0.54
CA TYR A 309 -15.88 -8.28 -0.12
C TYR A 309 -14.67 -7.48 0.35
N GLN A 310 -14.89 -6.31 0.98
CA GLN A 310 -13.83 -5.48 1.58
C GLN A 310 -13.41 -5.96 2.96
N HIS A 311 -14.33 -6.66 3.69
CA HIS A 311 -14.33 -6.81 5.14
C HIS A 311 -13.57 -8.03 5.62
N PHE A 312 -12.64 -7.80 6.57
CA PHE A 312 -11.94 -8.85 7.32
C PHE A 312 -12.14 -8.62 8.82
N GLU A 313 -12.62 -9.63 9.55
CA GLU A 313 -12.89 -9.53 11.00
C GLU A 313 -12.30 -10.68 11.80
N LYS A 314 -11.98 -10.41 13.10
CA LYS A 314 -11.39 -11.41 14.01
C LYS A 314 -12.07 -11.45 15.39
#